data_c86f20a8e4986c4d7aab7e47c5f6f51a
#
_entry.id   c86f20a8e4986c4d7aab7e47c5f6f51a
#
_cell.length_a   1.000
_cell.length_b   1.000
_cell.length_c   1.000
_cell.angle_alpha   90.00
_cell.angle_beta   90.00
_cell.angle_gamma   90.00
#
_symmetry.space_group_name_H-M   'P 1'
#
loop_
_entity.id
_entity.type
_entity.pdbx_description
1 polymer ?
#
loop_
_entity_poly.entity_id
_entity_poly.type
_entity_poly.pdbx_seq_one_letter_code
_entity_poly.pdbx_strand_id
1 'polypeptide(L)'
;MIEEERLKILTEGAKYDVSCSSSGSRRKNEPGGLGNAAFGGICHSFAADGRCISLLKILMSNDCVFDCRYCPNRRNADVKRATLTPEEICELTVGFYRRNYIEGLFLSSAVYKSPDYTMELLIQTAELLRSKYRFNGY
;
A
#
# COMPACT_ATOMS: atom_id res chain seq x y z
N MET A 1 -1.36 -14.99 -6.98
CA MET A 1 -0.05 -14.48 -6.47
C MET A 1 0.21 -13.14 -7.11
N ILE A 2 0.49 -12.13 -6.30
CA ILE A 2 0.76 -10.77 -6.81
C ILE A 2 2.21 -10.74 -7.27
N GLU A 3 2.44 -10.24 -8.48
CA GLU A 3 3.79 -10.08 -9.00
C GLU A 3 4.59 -9.07 -8.15
N GLU A 4 5.79 -9.43 -7.76
CA GLU A 4 6.66 -8.61 -6.90
C GLU A 4 6.91 -7.21 -7.49
N GLU A 5 7.01 -7.11 -8.81
CA GLU A 5 7.19 -5.83 -9.50
C GLU A 5 5.99 -4.89 -9.30
N ARG A 6 4.76 -5.41 -9.43
CA ARG A 6 3.53 -4.61 -9.19
C ARG A 6 3.46 -4.11 -7.74
N LEU A 7 3.77 -4.98 -6.80
CA LEU A 7 3.80 -4.63 -5.38
C LEU A 7 4.82 -3.52 -5.11
N LYS A 8 6.02 -3.64 -5.67
CA LYS A 8 7.06 -2.63 -5.53
C LYS A 8 6.64 -1.27 -6.08
N ILE A 9 6.09 -1.23 -7.29
CA ILE A 9 5.61 0.02 -7.92
C ILE A 9 4.58 0.72 -7.01
N LEU A 10 3.62 -0.02 -6.49
CA LEU A 10 2.50 0.55 -5.72
C LEU A 10 2.89 0.93 -4.29
N THR A 11 3.81 0.23 -3.67
CA THR A 11 4.34 0.62 -2.35
C THR A 11 5.28 1.82 -2.45
N GLU A 12 6.10 1.89 -3.47
CA GLU A 12 6.95 3.06 -3.74
C GLU A 12 6.11 4.30 -4.09
N GLY A 13 5.04 4.14 -4.86
CA GLY A 13 4.10 5.22 -5.18
C GLY A 13 3.41 5.79 -3.93
N ALA A 14 3.11 4.96 -2.95
CA ALA A 14 2.44 5.36 -1.72
C ALA A 14 3.30 6.25 -0.80
N LYS A 15 4.61 6.29 -0.96
CA LYS A 15 5.51 7.14 -0.14
C LYS A 15 5.23 8.63 -0.28
N TYR A 16 4.59 9.05 -1.34
CA TYR A 16 4.23 10.46 -1.59
C TYR A 16 2.98 10.91 -0.85
N ASP A 17 2.25 9.99 -0.23
CA ASP A 17 1.15 10.32 0.68
C ASP A 17 1.69 10.86 2.00
N VAL A 18 1.14 11.98 2.47
CA VAL A 18 1.69 12.81 3.55
C VAL A 18 1.69 12.15 4.93
N SER A 19 1.00 11.05 5.12
CA SER A 19 0.78 10.42 6.43
C SER A 19 1.94 9.58 6.96
N CYS A 20 3.05 9.46 6.24
CA CYS A 20 4.07 8.49 6.57
C CYS A 20 5.49 9.01 6.33
N SER A 21 6.36 8.80 7.31
CA SER A 21 7.80 8.93 7.17
C SER A 21 8.41 7.55 6.96
N SER A 22 8.50 7.09 5.71
CA SER A 22 9.30 5.91 5.39
C SER A 22 10.75 6.31 5.13
N SER A 23 11.70 5.59 5.72
CA SER A 23 13.12 5.94 5.60
C SER A 23 13.71 5.67 4.22
N GLY A 24 13.06 4.89 3.38
CA GLY A 24 13.56 4.48 2.07
C GLY A 24 14.83 3.62 2.13
N SER A 25 15.25 3.18 3.30
CA SER A 25 16.46 2.38 3.46
C SER A 25 16.28 0.95 2.95
N ARG A 26 17.33 0.46 2.29
CA ARG A 26 17.42 -0.92 1.85
C ARG A 26 18.75 -1.51 2.25
N ARG A 27 18.72 -2.59 3.04
CA ARG A 27 19.92 -3.35 3.43
C ARG A 27 19.60 -4.83 3.42
N LYS A 28 20.51 -5.62 2.84
CA LYS A 28 20.45 -7.07 2.96
C LYS A 28 21.25 -7.52 4.18
N ASN A 29 20.78 -8.58 4.83
CA ASN A 29 21.54 -9.21 5.90
C ASN A 29 22.82 -9.84 5.33
N GLU A 30 23.91 -9.72 6.09
CA GLU A 30 25.19 -10.32 5.79
C GLU A 30 25.44 -11.54 6.70
N PRO A 31 26.31 -12.49 6.30
CA PRO A 31 26.67 -13.61 7.18
C PRO A 31 27.15 -13.14 8.56
N GLY A 32 26.46 -13.60 9.61
CA GLY A 32 26.71 -13.19 10.98
C GLY A 32 26.00 -11.91 11.44
N GLY A 33 25.24 -11.25 10.55
CA GLY A 33 24.43 -10.09 10.85
C GLY A 33 22.99 -10.44 11.26
N LEU A 34 22.27 -9.46 11.75
CA LEU A 34 20.85 -9.59 12.13
C LEU A 34 20.00 -8.58 11.37
N GLY A 35 18.89 -9.07 10.79
CA GLY A 35 17.86 -8.27 10.19
C GLY A 35 18.13 -7.83 8.74
N ASN A 36 17.05 -7.47 8.08
CA ASN A 36 17.03 -6.85 6.75
C ASN A 36 16.25 -5.55 6.81
N ALA A 37 16.64 -4.58 6.00
CA ALA A 37 15.80 -3.42 5.71
C ALA A 37 15.33 -3.51 4.28
N ALA A 38 14.03 -3.49 4.06
CA ALA A 38 13.39 -3.48 2.74
C ALA A 38 12.76 -2.12 2.43
N PHE A 39 12.63 -1.84 1.14
CA PHE A 39 11.87 -0.69 0.70
C PHE A 39 10.42 -0.78 1.19
N GLY A 40 9.95 0.32 1.75
CA GLY A 40 8.58 0.79 1.87
C GLY A 40 7.46 -0.21 2.16
N GLY A 41 6.28 0.27 2.08
CA GLY A 41 5.06 -0.52 2.24
C GLY A 41 4.59 -0.66 3.68
N ILE A 42 5.44 -0.48 4.68
CA ILE A 42 5.02 -0.47 6.09
C ILE A 42 5.20 0.92 6.65
N CYS A 43 4.10 1.52 7.11
CA CYS A 43 4.13 2.76 7.85
C CYS A 43 3.74 2.53 9.31
N HIS A 44 4.16 3.44 10.17
CA HIS A 44 3.86 3.39 11.59
C HIS A 44 2.98 4.56 11.98
N SER A 45 1.90 4.27 12.69
CA SER A 45 0.99 5.25 13.25
C SER A 45 0.89 5.04 14.75
N PHE A 46 0.55 6.07 15.50
CA PHE A 46 0.42 5.97 16.95
C PHE A 46 -1.07 6.04 17.34
N ALA A 47 -1.50 5.06 18.13
CA ALA A 47 -2.82 5.10 18.75
C ALA A 47 -2.87 6.12 19.90
N ALA A 48 -4.07 6.50 20.33
CA ALA A 48 -4.26 7.47 21.41
C ALA A 48 -3.62 7.03 22.74
N ASP A 49 -3.45 5.73 22.96
CA ASP A 49 -2.76 5.14 24.12
C ASP A 49 -1.23 5.06 23.97
N GLY A 50 -0.66 5.62 22.90
CA GLY A 50 0.78 5.64 22.64
C GLY A 50 1.33 4.40 21.95
N ARG A 51 0.51 3.38 21.64
CA ARG A 51 0.97 2.20 20.90
C ARG A 51 1.32 2.54 19.46
N CYS A 52 2.41 1.95 18.97
CA CYS A 52 2.78 1.99 17.57
C CYS A 52 2.01 0.92 16.79
N ILE A 53 1.31 1.35 15.73
CA ILE A 53 0.54 0.47 14.85
C ILE A 53 1.25 0.41 13.49
N SER A 54 1.58 -0.80 13.06
CA SER A 54 2.19 -1.04 11.74
C SER A 54 1.10 -1.22 10.68
N LEU A 55 1.16 -0.41 9.64
CA LEU A 55 0.20 -0.45 8.53
C LEU A 55 0.89 -0.81 7.22
N LEU A 56 0.27 -1.65 6.42
CA LEU A 56 0.64 -1.79 5.02
C LEU A 56 0.17 -0.55 4.26
N LYS A 57 1.12 0.23 3.74
CA LYS A 57 0.82 1.42 2.96
C LYS A 57 1.04 1.13 1.48
N ILE A 58 -0.04 1.14 0.72
CA ILE A 58 -0.03 0.78 -0.70
C ILE A 58 -1.06 1.60 -1.48
N LEU A 59 -0.74 1.88 -2.74
CA LEU A 59 -1.72 2.37 -3.71
C LEU A 59 -2.48 1.19 -4.33
N MET A 60 -3.78 1.35 -4.55
CA MET A 60 -4.53 0.44 -5.41
C MET A 60 -4.07 0.54 -6.86
N SER A 61 -3.87 1.76 -7.33
CA SER A 61 -3.37 2.06 -8.67
C SER A 61 -2.52 3.32 -8.65
N ASN A 62 -1.51 3.37 -9.51
CA ASN A 62 -0.79 4.60 -9.85
C ASN A 62 -1.10 5.07 -11.28
N ASP A 63 -2.05 4.45 -11.95
CA ASP A 63 -2.51 4.84 -13.28
C ASP A 63 -3.61 5.91 -13.16
N CYS A 64 -3.22 7.18 -13.26
CA CYS A 64 -4.09 8.32 -13.01
C CYS A 64 -4.60 8.94 -14.31
N VAL A 65 -5.87 9.34 -14.31
CA VAL A 65 -6.49 10.08 -15.45
C VAL A 65 -6.17 11.56 -15.42
N PHE A 66 -5.72 12.10 -14.30
CA PHE A 66 -5.37 13.51 -14.12
C PHE A 66 -3.87 13.78 -14.31
N ASP A 67 -3.57 15.00 -14.69
CA ASP A 67 -2.20 15.44 -14.98
C ASP A 67 -1.77 16.61 -14.07
N CYS A 68 -1.91 16.43 -12.76
CA CYS A 68 -1.50 17.43 -11.77
C CYS A 68 0.02 17.65 -11.85
N ARG A 69 0.45 18.88 -12.05
CA ARG A 69 1.87 19.21 -12.32
C ARG A 69 2.83 18.78 -11.22
N TYR A 70 2.39 18.77 -9.98
CA TYR A 70 3.20 18.41 -8.80
C TYR A 70 3.18 16.91 -8.48
N CYS A 71 2.34 16.13 -9.14
CA CYS A 71 2.15 14.73 -8.79
C CYS A 71 3.12 13.82 -9.56
N PRO A 72 3.90 12.96 -8.88
CA PRO A 72 4.78 12.02 -9.54
C PRO A 72 4.03 10.92 -10.31
N ASN A 73 2.75 10.70 -10.00
CA ASN A 73 1.88 9.73 -10.67
C ASN A 73 0.93 10.36 -11.69
N ARG A 74 1.14 11.63 -12.08
CA ARG A 74 0.31 12.29 -13.09
C ARG A 74 0.29 11.50 -14.41
N ARG A 75 -0.77 11.66 -15.18
CA ARG A 75 -0.98 10.91 -16.42
C ARG A 75 0.21 10.93 -17.37
N ASN A 76 0.85 12.08 -17.57
CA ASN A 76 1.99 12.26 -18.48
C ASN A 76 3.35 11.97 -17.83
N ALA A 77 3.41 11.49 -16.59
CA ALA A 77 4.69 11.10 -15.99
C ALA A 77 5.19 9.80 -16.63
N ASP A 78 6.50 9.74 -16.87
CA ASP A 78 7.16 8.53 -17.38
C ASP A 78 7.50 7.60 -16.20
N VAL A 79 6.49 6.90 -15.72
CA VAL A 79 6.61 5.92 -14.63
C VAL A 79 5.88 4.64 -15.01
N LYS A 80 6.38 3.52 -14.52
CA LYS A 80 5.69 2.24 -14.68
C LYS A 80 4.35 2.28 -13.97
N ARG A 81 3.30 1.78 -14.62
CA ARG A 81 1.94 1.75 -14.10
C ARG A 81 1.59 0.35 -13.61
N ALA A 82 0.85 0.29 -12.51
CA ALA A 82 0.33 -0.94 -11.95
C ALA A 82 -1.02 -0.68 -11.29
N THR A 83 -1.84 -1.72 -11.22
CA THR A 83 -3.14 -1.69 -10.56
C THR A 83 -3.38 -3.05 -9.91
N LEU A 84 -3.91 -3.06 -8.70
CA LEU A 84 -4.35 -4.26 -7.99
C LEU A 84 -5.87 -4.31 -7.93
N THR A 85 -6.40 -5.52 -7.99
CA THR A 85 -7.84 -5.74 -7.74
C THR A 85 -8.14 -5.69 -6.25
N PRO A 86 -9.41 -5.46 -5.86
CA PRO A 86 -9.83 -5.54 -4.46
C PRO A 86 -9.45 -6.87 -3.79
N GLU A 87 -9.60 -7.98 -4.49
CA GLU A 87 -9.25 -9.31 -4.01
C GLU A 87 -7.75 -9.44 -3.74
N GLU A 88 -6.91 -8.99 -4.67
CA GLU A 88 -5.45 -9.00 -4.51
C GLU A 88 -5.01 -8.20 -3.29
N ILE A 89 -5.60 -7.04 -3.05
CA ILE A 89 -5.32 -6.19 -1.88
C ILE A 89 -5.72 -6.89 -0.59
N CYS A 90 -6.90 -7.52 -0.57
CA CYS A 90 -7.37 -8.28 0.58
C CYS A 90 -6.44 -9.46 0.92
N GLU A 91 -6.07 -10.25 -0.08
CA GLU A 91 -5.16 -11.38 0.09
C GLU A 91 -3.80 -10.95 0.61
N LEU A 92 -3.26 -9.85 0.07
CA LEU A 92 -2.00 -9.28 0.51
C LEU A 92 -2.06 -8.82 1.97
N THR A 93 -3.11 -8.08 2.32
CA THR A 93 -3.32 -7.55 3.68
C THR A 93 -3.43 -8.67 4.70
N VAL A 94 -4.27 -9.65 4.44
CA VAL A 94 -4.48 -10.80 5.34
C VAL A 94 -3.22 -11.67 5.43
N GLY A 95 -2.50 -11.84 4.32
CA GLY A 95 -1.23 -12.56 4.29
C GLY A 95 -0.17 -11.92 5.19
N PHE A 96 -0.01 -10.61 5.12
CA PHE A 96 0.93 -9.87 5.97
C PHE A 96 0.49 -9.82 7.43
N TYR A 97 -0.81 -9.68 7.69
CA TYR A 97 -1.35 -9.73 9.04
C TYR A 97 -1.08 -11.08 9.72
N ARG A 98 -1.32 -12.19 9.03
CA ARG A 98 -1.06 -13.55 9.55
C ARG A 98 0.41 -13.82 9.86
N ARG A 99 1.30 -13.12 9.16
CA ARG A 99 2.76 -13.19 9.41
C ARG A 99 3.23 -12.19 10.48
N ASN A 100 2.32 -11.48 11.13
CA ASN A 100 2.62 -10.44 12.13
C ASN A 100 3.46 -9.27 11.61
N TYR A 101 3.39 -8.97 10.32
CA TYR A 101 4.12 -7.84 9.74
C TYR A 101 3.37 -6.52 9.89
N ILE A 102 2.04 -6.58 9.90
CA ILE A 102 1.16 -5.41 9.96
C ILE A 102 -0.02 -5.67 10.88
N GLU A 103 -0.64 -4.58 11.34
CA GLU A 103 -1.88 -4.59 12.11
C GLU A 103 -3.05 -4.01 11.34
N GLY A 104 -2.77 -3.37 10.20
CA GLY A 104 -3.80 -2.76 9.38
C GLY A 104 -3.33 -2.38 7.99
N LEU A 105 -4.25 -1.79 7.23
CA LEU A 105 -4.05 -1.37 5.86
C LEU A 105 -4.28 0.13 5.71
N PHE A 106 -3.31 0.83 5.13
CA PHE A 106 -3.47 2.19 4.62
C PHE A 106 -3.55 2.13 3.10
N LEU A 107 -4.76 2.21 2.57
CA LEU A 107 -5.03 2.12 1.14
C LEU A 107 -5.40 3.49 0.57
N SER A 108 -4.67 3.90 -0.43
CA SER A 108 -5.03 5.05 -1.27
C SER A 108 -4.96 4.65 -2.74
N SER A 109 -5.24 5.57 -3.63
CA SER A 109 -5.17 5.31 -5.07
C SER A 109 -4.99 6.61 -5.84
N ALA A 110 -4.30 6.52 -6.97
CA ALA A 110 -4.50 7.46 -8.06
C ALA A 110 -5.94 7.30 -8.61
N VAL A 111 -6.43 8.28 -9.34
CA VAL A 111 -7.77 8.21 -9.94
C VAL A 111 -7.70 7.35 -11.20
N TYR A 112 -8.02 6.08 -11.03
CA TYR A 112 -8.01 5.07 -12.09
C TYR A 112 -9.31 5.06 -12.87
N LYS A 113 -9.26 5.26 -14.17
CA LYS A 113 -10.39 5.36 -15.11
C LYS A 113 -11.33 6.54 -14.83
N SER A 114 -11.93 6.60 -13.65
CA SER A 114 -12.78 7.70 -13.19
C SER A 114 -12.78 7.78 -11.67
N PRO A 115 -13.13 8.95 -11.09
CA PRO A 115 -13.26 9.09 -9.64
C PRO A 115 -14.30 8.14 -9.04
N ASP A 116 -15.45 8.01 -9.66
CA ASP A 116 -16.53 7.14 -9.17
C ASP A 116 -16.13 5.67 -9.21
N TYR A 117 -15.56 5.21 -10.32
CA TYR A 117 -15.09 3.84 -10.47
C TYR A 117 -13.98 3.50 -9.44
N THR A 118 -13.05 4.42 -9.23
CA THR A 118 -11.99 4.25 -8.23
C THR A 118 -12.56 4.14 -6.81
N MET A 119 -13.53 4.98 -6.46
CA MET A 119 -14.19 4.94 -5.17
C MET A 119 -14.97 3.63 -4.97
N GLU A 120 -15.65 3.14 -5.99
CA GLU A 120 -16.34 1.83 -5.95
C GLU A 120 -15.36 0.70 -5.64
N LEU A 121 -14.18 0.68 -6.25
CA LEU A 121 -13.15 -0.31 -5.97
C LEU A 121 -12.61 -0.22 -4.53
N LEU A 122 -12.43 0.98 -4.01
CA LEU A 122 -12.00 1.19 -2.62
C LEU A 122 -13.06 0.69 -1.64
N ILE A 123 -14.32 1.00 -1.88
CA ILE A 123 -15.45 0.53 -1.06
C ILE A 123 -15.53 -1.01 -1.12
N GLN A 124 -15.45 -1.59 -2.30
CA GLN A 124 -15.46 -3.03 -2.48
C GLN A 124 -14.32 -3.72 -1.71
N THR A 125 -13.14 -3.13 -1.71
CA THR A 125 -12.00 -3.64 -0.92
C THR A 125 -12.33 -3.67 0.57
N ALA A 126 -12.88 -2.59 1.11
CA ALA A 126 -13.27 -2.50 2.51
C ALA A 126 -14.36 -3.52 2.87
N GLU A 127 -15.37 -3.66 2.02
CA GLU A 127 -16.44 -4.64 2.21
C GLU A 127 -15.92 -6.07 2.20
N LEU A 128 -15.06 -6.43 1.26
CA LEU A 128 -14.45 -7.76 1.18
C LEU A 128 -13.60 -8.07 2.41
N LEU A 129 -12.80 -7.13 2.88
CA LEU A 129 -11.99 -7.28 4.09
C LEU A 129 -12.87 -7.59 5.31
N ARG A 130 -13.97 -6.88 5.48
CA ARG A 130 -14.88 -7.05 6.62
C ARG A 130 -15.77 -8.28 6.53
N SER A 131 -16.32 -8.58 5.35
CA SER A 131 -17.28 -9.67 5.16
C SER A 131 -16.60 -11.01 4.85
N LYS A 132 -15.90 -11.10 3.73
CA LYS A 132 -15.30 -12.36 3.24
C LYS A 132 -14.10 -12.79 4.07
N TYR A 133 -13.18 -11.88 4.33
CA TYR A 133 -11.93 -12.17 5.03
C TYR A 133 -12.02 -12.02 6.56
N ARG A 134 -13.10 -11.42 7.06
CA ARG A 134 -13.34 -11.13 8.49
C ARG A 134 -12.14 -10.45 9.16
N PHE A 135 -11.50 -9.58 8.42
CA PHE A 135 -10.38 -8.80 8.90
C PHE A 135 -10.90 -7.63 9.75
N ASN A 136 -10.53 -7.60 11.03
CA ASN A 136 -10.95 -6.59 12.00
C ASN A 136 -9.79 -5.67 12.43
N GLY A 137 -8.71 -5.64 11.69
CA GLY A 137 -7.59 -4.72 11.91
C GLY A 137 -7.89 -3.28 11.49
N TYR A 138 -6.91 -2.41 11.65
CA TYR A 138 -6.98 -1.00 11.28
C TYR A 138 -6.99 -0.77 9.78
#